data_c84863ff5ad01a5c92c73027d63b9884
#
_entry.id   c84863ff5ad01a5c92c73027d63b9884
#
_cell.length_a   1.000
_cell.length_b   1.000
_cell.length_c   1.000
_cell.angle_alpha   90.00
_cell.angle_beta   90.00
_cell.angle_gamma   90.00
#
_symmetry.space_group_name_H-M   'P 1'
#
loop_
_entity.id
_entity.type
_entity.pdbx_description
1 polymer ?
#
loop_
_entity_poly.entity_id
_entity_poly.type
_entity_poly.pdbx_seq_one_letter_code
_entity_poly.pdbx_strand_id
1 'polypeptide(L)'
;YLEPDGSDFFSPSLQVADLMRRVLPPADFEKWFEKYLDKTSIKNLLSPPVVSDRNDYQIVHLDGLSLSRAWCLKGIAKSLKASNPNRKRFSESAEKFLKTTMPHVTGSSYGGSHWLASFAVYAIFA
;
A
#
# COMPACT_ATOMS: atom_id res chain seq x y z
N TYR A 1 7.32 6.43 -13.59
CA TYR A 1 6.36 5.89 -12.64
C TYR A 1 6.49 4.36 -12.59
N LEU A 2 6.78 3.86 -11.41
CA LEU A 2 7.25 2.48 -11.24
C LEU A 2 6.17 1.50 -10.73
N GLU A 3 4.89 1.83 -10.92
CA GLU A 3 3.83 0.98 -10.42
C GLU A 3 3.51 -0.17 -11.36
N PRO A 4 3.06 -1.31 -10.82
CA PRO A 4 2.70 -2.48 -11.61
C PRO A 4 1.42 -2.24 -12.39
N ASP A 5 1.16 -3.08 -13.37
CA ASP A 5 -0.14 -3.12 -14.03
C ASP A 5 -1.18 -3.81 -13.13
N GLY A 6 -2.40 -3.98 -13.61
CA GLY A 6 -3.51 -4.50 -12.83
C GLY A 6 -3.39 -5.98 -12.44
N SER A 7 -2.38 -6.69 -12.92
CA SER A 7 -2.20 -8.11 -12.58
C SER A 7 -1.27 -8.32 -11.39
N ASP A 8 -0.51 -7.30 -10.98
CA ASP A 8 0.42 -7.39 -9.87
C ASP A 8 -0.25 -7.01 -8.55
N PHE A 9 0.25 -7.58 -7.45
CA PHE A 9 -0.29 -7.33 -6.11
C PHE A 9 0.72 -6.66 -5.18
N PHE A 10 1.87 -6.27 -5.68
CA PHE A 10 2.83 -5.45 -4.95
C PHE A 10 3.09 -4.15 -5.70
N SER A 11 3.35 -3.10 -4.93
CA SER A 11 3.81 -1.82 -5.46
C SER A 11 5.34 -1.78 -5.38
N PRO A 12 6.06 -1.86 -6.49
CA PRO A 12 7.52 -1.86 -6.43
C PRO A 12 8.09 -0.63 -5.74
N SER A 13 7.55 0.54 -6.03
CA SER A 13 8.04 1.78 -5.43
C SER A 13 7.83 1.82 -3.93
N LEU A 14 6.69 1.37 -3.43
CA LEU A 14 6.42 1.33 -1.99
C LEU A 14 7.19 0.21 -1.30
N GLN A 15 7.42 -0.92 -1.95
CA GLN A 15 8.22 -2.00 -1.38
C GLN A 15 9.67 -1.56 -1.18
N VAL A 16 10.24 -0.81 -2.12
CA VAL A 16 11.58 -0.23 -1.96
C VAL A 16 11.60 0.75 -0.78
N ALA A 17 10.60 1.63 -0.69
CA ALA A 17 10.52 2.58 0.41
C ALA A 17 10.34 1.87 1.76
N ASP A 18 9.55 0.81 1.82
CA ASP A 18 9.36 0.02 3.03
C ASP A 18 10.67 -0.64 3.48
N LEU A 19 11.46 -1.12 2.53
CA LEU A 19 12.78 -1.65 2.83
C LEU A 19 13.72 -0.56 3.36
N MET A 20 13.76 0.58 2.68
CA MET A 20 14.68 1.66 3.03
C MET A 20 14.41 2.24 4.42
N ARG A 21 13.13 2.32 4.86
CA ARG A 21 12.83 2.78 6.21
C ARG A 21 13.37 1.86 7.30
N ARG A 22 13.60 0.60 6.97
CA ARG A 22 14.15 -0.40 7.90
C ARG A 22 15.67 -0.34 7.96
N VAL A 23 16.29 0.15 6.90
CA VAL A 23 17.77 0.18 6.75
C VAL A 23 18.35 1.52 7.18
N LEU A 24 17.70 2.63 6.85
CA LEU A 24 18.18 3.98 7.14
C LEU A 24 17.69 4.48 8.49
N PRO A 25 18.51 5.28 9.22
CA PRO A 25 18.01 6.04 10.37
C PRO A 25 16.83 6.94 9.94
N PRO A 26 15.87 7.22 10.84
CA PRO A 26 14.66 7.97 10.46
C PRO A 26 14.89 9.31 9.75
N ALA A 27 15.86 10.10 10.20
CA ALA A 27 16.16 11.38 9.57
C ALA A 27 16.71 11.21 8.16
N ASP A 28 17.56 10.19 7.94
CA ASP A 28 18.13 9.89 6.63
C ASP A 28 17.08 9.33 5.70
N PHE A 29 16.19 8.48 6.21
CA PHE A 29 15.07 7.95 5.44
C PHE A 29 14.17 9.07 4.95
N GLU A 30 13.82 10.02 5.80
CA GLU A 30 12.95 11.12 5.43
C GLU A 30 13.53 11.94 4.30
N LYS A 31 14.82 12.27 4.36
CA LYS A 31 15.53 12.98 3.29
C LYS A 31 15.56 12.19 1.99
N TRP A 32 15.85 10.90 2.11
CA TRP A 32 15.86 10.01 0.94
C TRP A 32 14.49 9.93 0.29
N PHE A 33 13.45 9.78 1.10
CA PHE A 33 12.08 9.60 0.62
C PHE A 33 11.56 10.85 -0.09
N GLU A 34 11.89 12.04 0.39
CA GLU A 34 11.52 13.30 -0.26
C GLU A 34 12.03 13.39 -1.69
N LYS A 35 13.19 12.79 -1.98
CA LYS A 35 13.77 12.79 -3.32
C LYS A 35 13.35 11.59 -4.16
N TYR A 36 12.85 10.56 -3.52
CA TYR A 36 12.53 9.29 -4.18
C TYR A 36 11.26 9.38 -5.01
N LEU A 37 10.21 9.97 -4.47
CA LEU A 37 8.92 10.08 -5.17
C LEU A 37 8.52 11.54 -5.30
N ASP A 38 8.07 11.93 -6.49
CA ASP A 38 7.51 13.25 -6.72
C ASP A 38 6.03 13.30 -6.27
N LYS A 39 5.44 14.51 -6.28
CA LYS A 39 4.06 14.72 -5.84
C LYS A 39 3.05 13.95 -6.68
N THR A 40 3.28 13.84 -7.99
CA THR A 40 2.39 13.13 -8.89
C THR A 40 2.41 11.62 -8.60
N SER A 41 3.59 11.06 -8.41
CA SER A 41 3.74 9.65 -8.06
C SER A 41 3.08 9.33 -6.73
N ILE A 42 3.26 10.18 -5.71
CA ILE A 42 2.61 10.03 -4.41
C ILE A 42 1.09 10.04 -4.57
N LYS A 43 0.55 10.99 -5.32
CA LYS A 43 -0.89 11.08 -5.56
C LYS A 43 -1.42 9.79 -6.18
N ASN A 44 -0.72 9.24 -7.17
CA ASN A 44 -1.13 8.01 -7.83
C ASN A 44 -1.09 6.81 -6.89
N LEU A 45 -0.06 6.72 -6.04
CA LEU A 45 0.07 5.65 -5.06
C LEU A 45 -1.02 5.67 -4.00
N LEU A 46 -1.54 6.84 -3.68
CA LEU A 46 -2.60 7.00 -2.68
C LEU A 46 -3.99 6.79 -3.27
N SER A 47 -4.11 6.72 -4.60
CA SER A 47 -5.40 6.48 -5.26
C SER A 47 -5.70 4.98 -5.29
N PRO A 48 -6.90 4.54 -4.84
CA PRO A 48 -7.23 3.13 -4.88
C PRO A 48 -7.39 2.63 -6.32
N PRO A 49 -6.99 1.39 -6.61
CA PRO A 49 -7.25 0.79 -7.91
C PRO A 49 -8.76 0.57 -8.10
N VAL A 50 -9.23 0.68 -9.34
CA VAL A 50 -10.63 0.45 -9.66
C VAL A 50 -10.84 -1.03 -9.93
N VAL A 51 -11.76 -1.65 -9.19
CA VAL A 51 -12.12 -3.05 -9.36
C VAL A 51 -13.53 -3.11 -9.96
N SER A 52 -13.62 -3.38 -11.27
CA SER A 52 -14.90 -3.36 -11.99
C SER A 52 -15.63 -4.70 -11.96
N ASP A 53 -14.93 -5.82 -11.90
CA ASP A 53 -15.54 -7.16 -11.86
C ASP A 53 -14.82 -8.01 -10.81
N ARG A 54 -15.51 -8.25 -9.68
CA ARG A 54 -14.97 -9.02 -8.56
C ARG A 54 -14.79 -10.50 -8.87
N ASN A 55 -15.37 -10.98 -9.96
CA ASN A 55 -15.24 -12.38 -10.39
C ASN A 55 -14.05 -12.59 -11.32
N ASP A 56 -13.45 -11.52 -11.84
CA ASP A 56 -12.25 -11.60 -12.66
C ASP A 56 -11.06 -11.95 -11.78
N TYR A 57 -10.38 -13.04 -12.10
CA TYR A 57 -9.24 -13.52 -11.33
C TYR A 57 -8.12 -12.48 -11.23
N GLN A 58 -7.85 -11.74 -12.30
CA GLN A 58 -6.83 -10.69 -12.30
C GLN A 58 -7.24 -9.50 -11.43
N ILE A 59 -8.52 -9.17 -11.40
CA ILE A 59 -9.03 -8.06 -10.60
C ILE A 59 -8.83 -8.31 -9.10
N VAL A 60 -8.91 -9.57 -8.67
CA VAL A 60 -8.67 -9.92 -7.26
C VAL A 60 -7.25 -9.52 -6.82
N HIS A 61 -6.28 -9.53 -7.72
CA HIS A 61 -4.92 -9.08 -7.41
C HIS A 61 -4.87 -7.59 -7.03
N LEU A 62 -5.82 -6.78 -7.49
CA LEU A 62 -5.90 -5.37 -7.10
C LEU A 62 -6.28 -5.20 -5.63
N ASP A 63 -7.02 -6.14 -5.05
CA ASP A 63 -7.26 -6.15 -3.60
C ASP A 63 -5.96 -6.43 -2.85
N GLY A 64 -5.16 -7.36 -3.33
CA GLY A 64 -3.83 -7.62 -2.78
C GLY A 64 -2.94 -6.39 -2.89
N LEU A 65 -2.98 -5.69 -4.01
CA LEU A 65 -2.23 -4.44 -4.20
C LEU A 65 -2.66 -3.39 -3.17
N SER A 66 -3.96 -3.22 -2.95
CA SER A 66 -4.47 -2.28 -1.95
C SER A 66 -3.97 -2.63 -0.54
N LEU A 67 -3.99 -3.90 -0.17
CA LEU A 67 -3.50 -4.34 1.13
C LEU A 67 -1.98 -4.15 1.26
N SER A 68 -1.21 -4.46 0.23
CA SER A 68 0.24 -4.26 0.26
C SER A 68 0.61 -2.78 0.32
N ARG A 69 -0.12 -1.93 -0.38
CA ARG A 69 0.05 -0.48 -0.25
C ARG A 69 -0.24 -0.03 1.17
N ALA A 70 -1.30 -0.57 1.79
CA ALA A 70 -1.65 -0.21 3.16
C ALA A 70 -0.53 -0.51 4.13
N TRP A 71 0.05 -1.71 4.10
CA TRP A 71 1.11 -2.02 5.06
C TRP A 71 2.38 -1.19 4.80
N CYS A 72 2.73 -0.93 3.54
CA CYS A 72 3.88 -0.07 3.22
C CYS A 72 3.65 1.35 3.71
N LEU A 73 2.47 1.91 3.43
CA LEU A 73 2.13 3.27 3.84
C LEU A 73 2.12 3.43 5.36
N LYS A 74 1.60 2.43 6.08
CA LYS A 74 1.64 2.44 7.55
C LYS A 74 3.08 2.48 8.07
N GLY A 75 3.95 1.62 7.53
CA GLY A 75 5.34 1.57 7.93
C GLY A 75 6.10 2.85 7.59
N ILE A 76 5.88 3.40 6.40
CA ILE A 76 6.50 4.66 5.98
C ILE A 76 6.03 5.80 6.88
N ALA A 77 4.71 5.89 7.14
CA ALA A 77 4.15 6.92 8.00
C ALA A 77 4.79 6.93 9.39
N LYS A 78 4.97 5.74 9.99
CA LYS A 78 5.62 5.62 11.30
C LYS A 78 7.07 6.08 11.31
N SER A 79 7.72 6.06 10.16
CA SER A 79 9.13 6.45 10.02
C SER A 79 9.32 7.92 9.70
N LEU A 80 8.25 8.67 9.42
CA LEU A 80 8.29 10.10 9.18
C LEU A 80 8.10 10.86 10.48
N LYS A 81 8.65 12.09 10.55
CA LYS A 81 8.45 12.96 11.72
C LYS A 81 6.98 13.32 11.88
N ALA A 82 6.54 13.50 13.12
CA ALA A 82 5.16 13.89 13.43
C ALA A 82 4.74 15.19 12.73
N SER A 83 5.69 16.10 12.50
CA SER A 83 5.45 17.37 11.80
C SER A 83 5.36 17.23 10.27
N ASN A 84 5.75 16.07 9.71
CA ASN A 84 5.70 15.87 8.27
C ASN A 84 4.24 15.67 7.83
N PRO A 85 3.72 16.50 6.91
CA PRO A 85 2.32 16.39 6.49
C PRO A 85 2.01 15.04 5.82
N ASN A 86 2.99 14.38 5.24
CA ASN A 86 2.80 13.07 4.61
C ASN A 86 2.55 11.96 5.63
N ARG A 87 2.99 12.11 6.88
CA ARG A 87 2.75 11.10 7.91
C ARG A 87 1.26 10.86 8.11
N LYS A 88 0.50 11.93 8.31
CA LYS A 88 -0.96 11.85 8.47
C LYS A 88 -1.63 11.37 7.19
N ARG A 89 -1.22 11.93 6.06
CA ARG A 89 -1.76 11.59 4.75
C ARG A 89 -1.62 10.12 4.42
N PHE A 90 -0.44 9.55 4.66
CA PHE A 90 -0.17 8.14 4.39
C PHE A 90 -0.90 7.23 5.36
N SER A 91 -0.96 7.61 6.63
CA SER A 91 -1.69 6.85 7.64
C SER A 91 -3.19 6.79 7.32
N GLU A 92 -3.78 7.91 6.94
CA GLU A 92 -5.19 7.97 6.55
C GLU A 92 -5.46 7.18 5.27
N SER A 93 -4.57 7.26 4.29
CA SER A 93 -4.69 6.49 3.06
C SER A 93 -4.60 4.98 3.32
N ALA A 94 -3.71 4.56 4.21
CA ALA A 94 -3.60 3.16 4.59
C ALA A 94 -4.90 2.65 5.22
N GLU A 95 -5.47 3.42 6.13
CA GLU A 95 -6.75 3.06 6.75
C GLU A 95 -7.87 3.00 5.72
N LYS A 96 -7.89 3.92 4.76
CA LYS A 96 -8.87 3.93 3.70
C LYS A 96 -8.75 2.70 2.81
N PHE A 97 -7.53 2.31 2.43
CA PHE A 97 -7.31 1.09 1.65
C PHE A 97 -7.80 -0.14 2.40
N LEU A 98 -7.49 -0.24 3.69
CA LEU A 98 -7.95 -1.34 4.54
C LEU A 98 -9.47 -1.38 4.62
N LYS A 99 -10.09 -0.25 4.94
CA LYS A 99 -11.54 -0.16 5.12
C LYS A 99 -12.30 -0.51 3.85
N THR A 100 -11.77 -0.10 2.69
CA THR A 100 -12.38 -0.36 1.39
C THR A 100 -12.21 -1.82 0.97
N THR A 101 -11.09 -2.43 1.32
CA THR A 101 -10.70 -3.75 0.82
C THR A 101 -11.16 -4.89 1.74
N MET A 102 -11.21 -4.69 3.05
CA MET A 102 -11.53 -5.74 4.03
C MET A 102 -12.84 -6.48 3.72
N PRO A 103 -13.94 -5.83 3.30
CA PRO A 103 -15.16 -6.56 2.96
C PRO A 103 -14.96 -7.60 1.86
N HIS A 104 -13.98 -7.40 0.99
CA HIS A 104 -13.71 -8.29 -0.14
C HIS A 104 -12.80 -9.46 0.21
N VAL A 105 -12.14 -9.39 1.36
CA VAL A 105 -11.24 -10.47 1.81
C VAL A 105 -12.03 -11.73 2.13
N THR A 106 -13.16 -11.59 2.82
CA THR A 106 -14.02 -12.71 3.21
C THR A 106 -15.04 -13.07 2.15
N GLY A 107 -15.46 -12.09 1.31
CA GLY A 107 -16.43 -12.29 0.27
C GLY A 107 -15.85 -12.49 -1.11
N SER A 108 -14.53 -12.57 -1.25
CA SER A 108 -13.88 -12.69 -2.54
C SER A 108 -14.08 -14.07 -3.15
N SER A 109 -13.93 -14.17 -4.49
CA SER A 109 -13.98 -15.43 -5.18
C SER A 109 -12.84 -16.35 -4.69
N TYR A 110 -13.03 -17.64 -4.90
CA TYR A 110 -12.13 -18.69 -4.42
C TYR A 110 -10.65 -18.41 -4.76
N GLY A 111 -10.37 -17.89 -5.95
CA GLY A 111 -9.00 -17.69 -6.42
C GLY A 111 -8.14 -16.77 -5.56
N GLY A 112 -8.74 -15.86 -4.80
CA GLY A 112 -8.01 -14.91 -3.97
C GLY A 112 -8.10 -15.13 -2.48
N SER A 113 -9.10 -15.88 -2.01
CA SER A 113 -9.46 -15.88 -0.59
C SER A 113 -8.37 -16.37 0.36
N HIS A 114 -7.57 -17.35 -0.05
CA HIS A 114 -6.58 -17.95 0.85
C HIS A 114 -5.33 -17.08 1.05
N TRP A 115 -4.91 -16.29 0.07
CA TRP A 115 -3.75 -15.43 0.23
C TRP A 115 -4.12 -13.99 0.60
N LEU A 116 -5.31 -13.53 0.22
CA LEU A 116 -5.78 -12.21 0.62
C LEU A 116 -5.91 -12.09 2.14
N ALA A 117 -6.35 -13.15 2.81
CA ALA A 117 -6.43 -13.14 4.27
C ALA A 117 -5.06 -12.92 4.90
N SER A 118 -4.01 -13.54 4.39
CA SER A 118 -2.64 -13.33 4.87
C SER A 118 -2.19 -11.89 4.66
N PHE A 119 -2.47 -11.31 3.50
CA PHE A 119 -2.17 -9.91 3.21
C PHE A 119 -2.90 -8.97 4.17
N ALA A 120 -4.18 -9.26 4.44
CA ALA A 120 -4.97 -8.44 5.35
C ALA A 120 -4.40 -8.46 6.77
N VAL A 121 -4.03 -9.63 7.29
CA VAL A 121 -3.42 -9.75 8.61
C VAL A 121 -2.12 -8.94 8.68
N TYR A 122 -1.27 -9.06 7.67
CA TYR A 122 -0.03 -8.30 7.64
C TYR A 122 -0.28 -6.79 7.64
N ALA A 123 -1.26 -6.33 6.86
CA ALA A 123 -1.59 -4.91 6.78
C ALA A 123 -2.16 -4.37 8.09
N ILE A 124 -3.02 -5.14 8.77
CA ILE A 124 -3.63 -4.71 10.03
C ILE A 124 -2.56 -4.53 11.11
N PHE A 125 -1.60 -5.41 11.19
CA PHE A 125 -0.57 -5.41 12.23
C PHE A 125 0.73 -4.69 11.83
N ALA A 126 0.76 -4.11 10.66
CA ALA A 126 1.94 -3.36 10.20
C ALA A 126 2.24 -2.12 11.05
#